data_c5e0187d53f9a5f17e4ef8e90b04b499
#
_entry.id   c5e0187d53f9a5f17e4ef8e90b04b499
#
_cell.length_a   1.000
_cell.length_b   1.000
_cell.length_c   1.000
_cell.angle_alpha   90.00
_cell.angle_beta   90.00
_cell.angle_gamma   90.00
#
_symmetry.space_group_name_H-M   'P 1'
#
loop_
_entity.id
_entity.type
_entity.pdbx_description
1 polymer ?
#
loop_
_entity_poly.entity_id
_entity_poly.type
_entity_poly.pdbx_seq_one_letter_code
_entity_poly.pdbx_strand_id
1 'polypeptide(L)'
;AHGRVVNEISRVDGISGKDIQLSISRDLQGFCYDRLGENTGSIVTMNVQNGEILSFVSKPSFDSNDFSNDLSQDKWNNIIKNELKPMFNRASTGTYPPGSIFKLIVSLAALNDKEFNPNKKYFCNGGYKFGNQIFHCWKKEGHGFINCEEAISMSCDCYFYDISLKVGIKKISEIAVIFGLGK
;
A
#
# COMPACT_ATOMS: atom_id res chain seq x y z
N ALA A 1 -36.52 -29.02 -12.77
CA ALA A 1 -35.59 -29.93 -12.11
C ALA A 1 -35.15 -29.23 -10.79
N HIS A 2 -35.44 -29.86 -9.64
CA HIS A 2 -35.21 -29.24 -8.33
C HIS A 2 -33.88 -29.69 -7.69
N GLY A 3 -32.85 -30.03 -8.52
CA GLY A 3 -31.53 -30.39 -8.04
C GLY A 3 -31.44 -31.70 -7.22
N ARG A 4 -32.49 -32.56 -7.27
CA ARG A 4 -32.47 -33.88 -6.64
C ARG A 4 -31.77 -34.89 -7.55
N VAL A 5 -30.76 -35.56 -7.00
CA VAL A 5 -30.10 -36.69 -7.66
C VAL A 5 -31.15 -37.78 -7.81
N VAL A 6 -31.46 -38.15 -9.08
CA VAL A 6 -32.46 -39.19 -9.43
C VAL A 6 -31.75 -40.51 -9.70
N ASN A 7 -30.54 -40.48 -10.27
CA ASN A 7 -29.71 -41.65 -10.50
C ASN A 7 -28.23 -41.25 -10.61
N GLU A 8 -27.34 -42.05 -10.07
CA GLU A 8 -25.88 -41.85 -10.18
C GLU A 8 -25.36 -42.81 -11.28
N ILE A 9 -24.92 -42.24 -12.39
CA ILE A 9 -24.42 -43.00 -13.55
C ILE A 9 -22.92 -43.30 -13.40
N SER A 10 -22.18 -42.34 -12.86
CA SER A 10 -20.77 -42.50 -12.52
C SER A 10 -20.38 -41.47 -11.45
N ARG A 11 -19.42 -41.81 -10.59
CA ARG A 11 -18.88 -40.92 -9.59
C ARG A 11 -17.34 -40.90 -9.70
N VAL A 12 -16.79 -39.73 -9.80
CA VAL A 12 -15.35 -39.49 -9.64
C VAL A 12 -15.15 -38.76 -8.32
N ASP A 13 -14.53 -39.45 -7.35
CA ASP A 13 -14.27 -38.84 -6.06
C ASP A 13 -13.21 -37.75 -6.19
N GLY A 14 -13.39 -36.68 -5.41
CA GLY A 14 -12.42 -35.57 -5.35
C GLY A 14 -11.11 -36.04 -4.70
N ILE A 15 -10.00 -35.54 -5.23
CA ILE A 15 -8.70 -35.74 -4.60
C ILE A 15 -8.44 -34.55 -3.67
N SER A 16 -8.17 -34.83 -2.38
CA SER A 16 -7.83 -33.81 -1.42
C SER A 16 -6.58 -33.04 -1.83
N GLY A 17 -6.62 -31.72 -1.67
CA GLY A 17 -5.45 -30.86 -1.88
C GLY A 17 -4.34 -31.16 -0.86
N LYS A 18 -3.18 -30.58 -1.10
CA LYS A 18 -2.04 -30.66 -0.15
C LYS A 18 -2.11 -29.52 0.84
N ASP A 19 -1.59 -29.75 2.05
CA ASP A 19 -1.44 -28.69 3.05
C ASP A 19 -0.44 -27.64 2.57
N ILE A 20 -0.72 -26.38 2.90
CA ILE A 20 0.14 -25.23 2.59
C ILE A 20 0.48 -24.55 3.92
N GLN A 21 1.78 -24.41 4.17
CA GLN A 21 2.27 -23.61 5.30
C GLN A 21 2.59 -22.20 4.84
N LEU A 22 1.99 -21.21 5.52
CA LEU A 22 2.21 -19.78 5.25
C LEU A 22 3.12 -19.19 6.34
N SER A 23 3.80 -18.07 6.01
CA SER A 23 4.54 -17.26 6.97
C SER A 23 3.64 -16.39 7.87
N ILE A 24 2.35 -16.31 7.58
CA ILE A 24 1.40 -15.49 8.30
C ILE A 24 1.23 -15.98 9.74
N SER A 25 1.46 -15.08 10.70
CA SER A 25 1.13 -15.32 12.12
C SER A 25 -0.37 -15.10 12.33
N ARG A 26 -1.08 -16.13 12.76
CA ARG A 26 -2.52 -16.07 13.05
C ARG A 26 -2.86 -14.95 14.03
N ASP A 27 -2.10 -14.83 15.10
CA ASP A 27 -2.37 -13.87 16.18
C ASP A 27 -2.13 -12.44 15.69
N LEU A 28 -1.04 -12.22 14.95
CA LEU A 28 -0.76 -10.90 14.37
C LEU A 28 -1.78 -10.51 13.29
N GLN A 29 -2.21 -11.48 12.47
CA GLN A 29 -3.27 -11.28 11.47
C GLN A 29 -4.58 -10.82 12.15
N GLY A 30 -5.00 -11.53 13.21
CA GLY A 30 -6.20 -11.17 13.99
C GLY A 30 -6.06 -9.80 14.63
N PHE A 31 -4.95 -9.54 15.30
CA PHE A 31 -4.67 -8.23 15.91
C PHE A 31 -4.75 -7.10 14.89
N CYS A 32 -4.10 -7.23 13.73
CA CYS A 32 -4.14 -6.24 12.66
C CYS A 32 -5.56 -6.02 12.12
N TYR A 33 -6.33 -7.09 11.96
CA TYR A 33 -7.72 -7.02 11.51
C TYR A 33 -8.58 -6.23 12.50
N ASP A 34 -8.44 -6.52 13.80
CA ASP A 34 -9.20 -5.86 14.86
C ASP A 34 -8.81 -4.37 14.99
N ARG A 35 -7.53 -4.03 14.76
CA ARG A 35 -7.06 -2.63 14.80
C ARG A 35 -7.65 -1.74 13.71
N LEU A 36 -8.07 -2.28 12.59
CA LEU A 36 -8.81 -1.52 11.60
C LEU A 36 -10.21 -1.10 12.09
N GLY A 37 -10.76 -1.78 13.13
CA GLY A 37 -12.10 -1.47 13.65
C GLY A 37 -13.14 -1.45 12.53
N GLU A 38 -13.92 -0.40 12.43
CA GLU A 38 -14.91 -0.20 11.37
C GLU A 38 -14.33 0.43 10.09
N ASN A 39 -13.02 0.71 10.08
CA ASN A 39 -12.41 1.36 8.93
C ASN A 39 -12.18 0.36 7.79
N THR A 40 -12.37 0.85 6.57
CA THR A 40 -11.98 0.17 5.35
C THR A 40 -10.49 0.43 5.08
N GLY A 41 -9.70 -0.63 4.88
CA GLY A 41 -8.27 -0.47 4.66
C GLY A 41 -7.52 -1.79 4.57
N SER A 42 -6.19 -1.70 4.60
CA SER A 42 -5.30 -2.86 4.63
C SER A 42 -4.12 -2.64 5.56
N ILE A 43 -3.62 -3.73 6.14
CA ILE A 43 -2.38 -3.76 6.92
C ILE A 43 -1.54 -4.93 6.41
N VAL A 44 -0.31 -4.65 6.02
CA VAL A 44 0.68 -5.66 5.64
C VAL A 44 1.89 -5.50 6.57
N THR A 45 2.25 -6.58 7.25
CA THR A 45 3.45 -6.63 8.10
C THR A 45 4.45 -7.60 7.51
N MET A 46 5.67 -7.13 7.33
CA MET A 46 6.74 -7.91 6.72
C MET A 46 7.96 -7.96 7.65
N ASN A 47 8.58 -9.12 7.74
CA ASN A 47 9.89 -9.27 8.36
C ASN A 47 10.95 -8.66 7.45
N VAL A 48 11.60 -7.59 7.90
CA VAL A 48 12.59 -6.84 7.11
C VAL A 48 13.89 -7.60 6.85
N GLN A 49 14.16 -8.70 7.59
CA GLN A 49 15.38 -9.48 7.44
C GLN A 49 15.28 -10.53 6.31
N ASN A 50 14.11 -11.11 6.12
CA ASN A 50 13.92 -12.23 5.18
C ASN A 50 12.75 -12.03 4.20
N GLY A 51 11.97 -10.95 4.34
CA GLY A 51 10.86 -10.64 3.46
C GLY A 51 9.57 -11.44 3.71
N GLU A 52 9.52 -12.28 4.76
CA GLU A 52 8.30 -13.03 5.09
C GLU A 52 7.15 -12.11 5.46
N ILE A 53 5.98 -12.37 4.89
CA ILE A 53 4.76 -11.66 5.23
C ILE A 53 4.15 -12.28 6.48
N LEU A 54 4.12 -11.51 7.56
CA LEU A 54 3.63 -11.94 8.87
C LEU A 54 2.14 -11.63 9.08
N SER A 55 1.62 -10.58 8.43
CA SER A 55 0.18 -10.31 8.33
C SER A 55 -0.16 -9.70 6.97
N PHE A 56 -1.36 -10.01 6.47
CA PHE A 56 -1.84 -9.57 5.17
C PHE A 56 -3.35 -9.33 5.25
N VAL A 57 -3.73 -8.18 5.76
CA VAL A 57 -5.11 -7.82 6.08
C VAL A 57 -5.71 -6.91 5.01
N SER A 58 -6.91 -7.25 4.57
CA SER A 58 -7.78 -6.39 3.77
C SER A 58 -9.16 -6.34 4.41
N LYS A 59 -9.68 -5.15 4.73
CA LYS A 59 -10.98 -4.97 5.38
C LYS A 59 -11.87 -4.01 4.59
N PRO A 60 -13.20 -4.27 4.45
CA PRO A 60 -13.87 -5.49 4.87
C PRO A 60 -13.40 -6.71 4.06
N SER A 61 -13.64 -7.88 4.63
CA SER A 61 -13.37 -9.18 4.02
C SER A 61 -14.66 -10.01 3.98
N PHE A 62 -14.55 -11.22 3.50
CA PHE A 62 -15.62 -12.22 3.49
C PHE A 62 -15.09 -13.52 4.12
N ASP A 63 -16.00 -14.37 4.60
CA ASP A 63 -15.62 -15.71 5.06
C ASP A 63 -15.41 -16.62 3.85
N SER A 64 -14.17 -17.09 3.67
CA SER A 64 -13.84 -18.01 2.57
C SER A 64 -14.53 -19.37 2.71
N ASN A 65 -14.92 -19.78 3.94
CA ASN A 65 -15.66 -21.00 4.17
C ASN A 65 -17.06 -20.97 3.56
N ASP A 66 -17.66 -19.79 3.40
CA ASP A 66 -18.94 -19.65 2.69
C ASP A 66 -18.88 -20.17 1.26
N PHE A 67 -17.68 -20.11 0.62
CA PHE A 67 -17.49 -20.60 -0.75
C PHE A 67 -17.18 -22.10 -0.84
N SER A 68 -16.79 -22.73 0.27
CA SER A 68 -16.55 -24.17 0.34
C SER A 68 -17.84 -24.96 0.59
N ASN A 69 -18.88 -24.30 1.05
CA ASN A 69 -20.22 -24.84 1.27
C ASN A 69 -21.17 -24.24 0.23
N ASP A 70 -22.40 -24.76 0.16
CA ASP A 70 -23.43 -24.21 -0.76
C ASP A 70 -23.73 -22.74 -0.39
N LEU A 71 -23.09 -21.83 -1.10
CA LEU A 71 -23.30 -20.41 -0.92
C LEU A 71 -24.69 -20.02 -1.41
N SER A 72 -25.56 -19.59 -0.48
CA SER A 72 -26.89 -19.15 -0.86
C SER A 72 -26.85 -17.90 -1.74
N GLN A 73 -27.85 -17.76 -2.64
CA GLN A 73 -27.97 -16.60 -3.51
C GLN A 73 -28.02 -15.28 -2.74
N ASP A 74 -28.63 -15.28 -1.55
CA ASP A 74 -28.74 -14.09 -0.70
C ASP A 74 -27.37 -13.68 -0.12
N LYS A 75 -26.61 -14.65 0.38
CA LYS A 75 -25.22 -14.38 0.84
C LYS A 75 -24.35 -13.85 -0.31
N TRP A 76 -24.40 -14.48 -1.47
CA TRP A 76 -23.71 -14.02 -2.66
C TRP A 76 -24.09 -12.57 -3.01
N ASN A 77 -25.39 -12.28 -3.08
CA ASN A 77 -25.88 -10.94 -3.39
C ASN A 77 -25.41 -9.90 -2.36
N ASN A 78 -25.38 -10.25 -1.06
CA ASN A 78 -24.88 -9.38 -0.02
C ASN A 78 -23.39 -9.07 -0.17
N ILE A 79 -22.59 -10.02 -0.61
CA ILE A 79 -21.16 -9.82 -0.85
C ILE A 79 -20.92 -8.92 -2.07
N ILE A 80 -21.56 -9.22 -3.22
CA ILE A 80 -21.28 -8.50 -4.48
C ILE A 80 -21.90 -7.11 -4.53
N LYS A 81 -23.04 -6.89 -3.86
CA LYS A 81 -23.73 -5.60 -3.80
C LYS A 81 -23.20 -4.69 -2.70
N ASN A 82 -22.30 -5.18 -1.86
CA ASN A 82 -21.72 -4.39 -0.79
C ASN A 82 -20.85 -3.27 -1.36
N GLU A 83 -21.22 -2.01 -1.08
CA GLU A 83 -20.51 -0.83 -1.56
C GLU A 83 -19.04 -0.79 -1.11
N LEU A 84 -18.71 -1.39 0.04
CA LEU A 84 -17.36 -1.49 0.58
C LEU A 84 -16.52 -2.58 -0.11
N LYS A 85 -17.08 -3.32 -1.07
CA LYS A 85 -16.39 -4.30 -1.92
C LYS A 85 -15.50 -5.28 -1.13
N PRO A 86 -16.08 -6.18 -0.31
CA PRO A 86 -15.30 -7.09 0.54
C PRO A 86 -14.42 -8.07 -0.25
N MET A 87 -14.75 -8.37 -1.52
CA MET A 87 -13.93 -9.22 -2.38
C MET A 87 -12.71 -8.48 -2.98
N PHE A 88 -12.68 -7.15 -2.88
CA PHE A 88 -11.53 -6.38 -3.35
C PHE A 88 -10.38 -6.45 -2.34
N ASN A 89 -9.30 -7.13 -2.70
CA ASN A 89 -8.13 -7.22 -1.85
C ASN A 89 -7.32 -5.92 -1.89
N ARG A 90 -7.50 -5.10 -0.85
CA ARG A 90 -6.86 -3.79 -0.73
C ARG A 90 -5.35 -3.87 -0.50
N ALA A 91 -4.87 -4.98 0.03
CA ALA A 91 -3.46 -5.17 0.31
C ALA A 91 -2.63 -5.51 -0.93
N SER A 92 -3.23 -6.19 -1.93
CA SER A 92 -2.54 -6.60 -3.16
C SER A 92 -2.94 -5.83 -4.40
N THR A 93 -4.23 -5.45 -4.49
CA THR A 93 -4.80 -4.89 -5.74
C THR A 93 -5.11 -3.39 -5.61
N GLY A 94 -5.20 -2.88 -4.36
CA GLY A 94 -5.49 -1.48 -4.11
C GLY A 94 -4.35 -0.57 -4.54
N THR A 95 -4.66 0.45 -5.34
CA THR A 95 -3.71 1.50 -5.73
C THR A 95 -4.10 2.79 -5.04
N TYR A 96 -3.16 3.39 -4.32
CA TYR A 96 -3.38 4.60 -3.53
C TYR A 96 -2.31 5.64 -3.83
N PRO A 97 -2.65 6.93 -3.83
CA PRO A 97 -1.65 7.99 -3.91
C PRO A 97 -0.66 7.86 -2.73
N PRO A 98 0.64 7.75 -2.98
CA PRO A 98 1.63 7.52 -1.92
C PRO A 98 1.80 8.72 -0.99
N GLY A 99 1.44 9.93 -1.44
CA GLY A 99 1.63 11.15 -0.67
C GLY A 99 3.08 11.33 -0.22
N SER A 100 3.28 11.87 1.04
CA SER A 100 4.62 12.14 1.59
C SER A 100 5.52 10.91 1.74
N ILE A 101 4.98 9.69 1.64
CA ILE A 101 5.81 8.47 1.65
C ILE A 101 6.73 8.45 0.43
N PHE A 102 6.29 9.01 -0.70
CA PHE A 102 7.11 9.08 -1.92
C PHE A 102 8.35 9.98 -1.76
N LYS A 103 8.37 10.87 -0.76
CA LYS A 103 9.55 11.69 -0.42
C LYS A 103 10.78 10.85 -0.07
N LEU A 104 10.57 9.64 0.48
CA LEU A 104 11.66 8.69 0.73
C LEU A 104 12.33 8.23 -0.57
N ILE A 105 11.54 7.95 -1.62
CA ILE A 105 12.05 7.59 -2.94
C ILE A 105 12.85 8.74 -3.54
N VAL A 106 12.34 9.97 -3.45
CA VAL A 106 13.04 11.17 -3.90
C VAL A 106 14.35 11.38 -3.12
N SER A 107 14.33 11.17 -1.81
CA SER A 107 15.54 11.26 -0.96
C SER A 107 16.59 10.24 -1.36
N LEU A 108 16.19 8.98 -1.59
CA LEU A 108 17.11 7.93 -2.04
C LEU A 108 17.70 8.23 -3.40
N ALA A 109 16.90 8.76 -4.34
CA ALA A 109 17.38 9.20 -5.64
C ALA A 109 18.39 10.35 -5.52
N ALA A 110 18.15 11.29 -4.59
CA ALA A 110 19.08 12.38 -4.32
C ALA A 110 20.38 11.87 -3.67
N LEU A 111 20.29 11.00 -2.66
CA LEU A 111 21.45 10.42 -1.97
C LEU A 111 22.31 9.55 -2.88
N ASN A 112 21.74 8.98 -3.94
CA ASN A 112 22.47 8.23 -4.96
C ASN A 112 23.17 9.13 -5.98
N ASP A 113 22.95 10.44 -5.93
CA ASP A 113 23.64 11.44 -6.75
C ASP A 113 24.90 11.93 -6.05
N LYS A 114 26.06 11.75 -6.69
CA LYS A 114 27.38 12.13 -6.12
C LYS A 114 27.51 13.63 -5.83
N GLU A 115 26.73 14.46 -6.51
CA GLU A 115 26.75 15.93 -6.34
C GLU A 115 25.81 16.39 -5.22
N PHE A 116 24.97 15.50 -4.70
CA PHE A 116 24.02 15.84 -3.65
C PHE A 116 24.67 15.88 -2.26
N ASN A 117 24.53 17.02 -1.59
CA ASN A 117 24.99 17.16 -0.19
C ASN A 117 23.76 17.19 0.75
N PRO A 118 23.51 16.11 1.53
CA PRO A 118 22.36 16.02 2.43
C PRO A 118 22.38 17.05 3.56
N ASN A 119 23.56 17.57 3.92
CA ASN A 119 23.73 18.59 4.98
C ASN A 119 23.50 20.03 4.47
N LYS A 120 23.39 20.21 3.14
CA LYS A 120 23.13 21.53 2.57
C LYS A 120 21.77 22.04 3.02
N LYS A 121 21.76 23.25 3.61
CA LYS A 121 20.53 23.90 4.07
C LYS A 121 19.75 24.49 2.89
N TYR A 122 18.43 24.28 2.94
CA TYR A 122 17.43 24.89 2.07
C TYR A 122 16.52 25.78 2.92
N PHE A 123 16.15 26.94 2.40
CA PHE A 123 15.23 27.84 3.11
C PHE A 123 13.79 27.64 2.60
N CYS A 124 12.93 27.14 3.46
CA CYS A 124 11.50 26.99 3.21
C CYS A 124 10.73 28.16 3.83
N ASN A 125 10.15 29.01 3.01
CA ASN A 125 9.29 30.12 3.42
C ASN A 125 7.78 29.83 3.26
N GLY A 126 7.39 28.55 3.09
CA GLY A 126 6.00 28.15 2.92
C GLY A 126 5.52 28.06 1.47
N GLY A 127 6.30 28.49 0.49
CA GLY A 127 5.96 28.42 -0.93
C GLY A 127 7.16 28.14 -1.82
N TYR A 128 6.94 27.42 -2.91
CA TYR A 128 7.93 27.13 -3.94
C TYR A 128 7.41 27.65 -5.29
N LYS A 129 8.09 28.64 -5.87
CA LYS A 129 7.71 29.21 -7.15
C LYS A 129 8.29 28.38 -8.29
N PHE A 130 7.41 27.89 -9.17
CA PHE A 130 7.80 27.23 -10.40
C PHE A 130 7.01 27.79 -11.58
N GLY A 131 7.70 28.43 -12.52
CA GLY A 131 7.07 29.17 -13.59
C GLY A 131 6.16 30.29 -13.03
N ASN A 132 4.91 30.30 -13.44
CA ASN A 132 3.90 31.26 -13.01
C ASN A 132 3.04 30.77 -11.82
N GLN A 133 3.38 29.59 -11.24
CA GLN A 133 2.63 29.00 -10.14
C GLN A 133 3.45 28.98 -8.86
N ILE A 134 2.75 28.99 -7.72
CA ILE A 134 3.33 28.81 -6.38
C ILE A 134 2.74 27.51 -5.80
N PHE A 135 3.62 26.57 -5.50
CA PHE A 135 3.29 25.33 -4.80
C PHE A 135 3.52 25.52 -3.31
N HIS A 136 2.48 25.36 -2.52
CA HIS A 136 2.54 25.63 -1.10
C HIS A 136 3.06 24.44 -0.30
N CYS A 137 3.82 24.75 0.75
CA CYS A 137 4.12 23.80 1.81
C CYS A 137 2.87 23.63 2.70
N TRP A 138 2.74 22.48 3.35
CA TRP A 138 1.68 22.29 4.35
C TRP A 138 1.81 23.29 5.51
N LYS A 139 3.04 23.68 5.87
CA LYS A 139 3.32 24.74 6.85
C LYS A 139 3.42 26.08 6.12
N LYS A 140 2.40 26.91 6.26
CA LYS A 140 2.25 28.19 5.53
C LYS A 140 3.38 29.17 5.82
N GLU A 141 3.85 29.23 7.07
CA GLU A 141 4.94 30.11 7.52
C GLU A 141 6.33 29.58 7.10
N GLY A 142 6.37 28.37 6.54
CA GLY A 142 7.61 27.70 6.16
C GLY A 142 8.31 27.01 7.33
N HIS A 143 9.36 26.26 7.00
CA HIS A 143 10.17 25.52 7.96
C HIS A 143 11.51 26.20 8.29
N GLY A 144 11.83 27.34 7.62
CA GLY A 144 13.12 28.00 7.75
C GLY A 144 14.24 27.21 7.06
N PHE A 145 15.45 27.31 7.60
CA PHE A 145 16.63 26.59 7.11
C PHE A 145 16.65 25.14 7.57
N ILE A 146 16.48 24.21 6.64
CA ILE A 146 16.43 22.78 6.88
C ILE A 146 17.34 22.01 5.93
N ASN A 147 17.90 20.89 6.39
CA ASN A 147 18.64 19.94 5.59
C ASN A 147 17.76 18.76 5.15
N CYS A 148 18.33 17.72 4.53
CA CYS A 148 17.58 16.56 4.02
C CYS A 148 16.86 15.81 5.14
N GLU A 149 17.53 15.51 6.25
CA GLU A 149 16.99 14.78 7.39
C GLU A 149 15.83 15.57 8.04
N GLU A 150 16.06 16.85 8.32
CA GLU A 150 15.04 17.75 8.86
C GLU A 150 13.82 17.86 7.91
N ALA A 151 14.06 17.89 6.60
CA ALA A 151 12.98 17.96 5.59
C ALA A 151 12.14 16.68 5.55
N ILE A 152 12.74 15.49 5.72
CA ILE A 152 12.04 14.22 5.85
C ILE A 152 11.21 14.22 7.14
N SER A 153 11.85 14.53 8.27
CA SER A 153 11.23 14.54 9.60
C SER A 153 10.02 15.47 9.68
N MET A 154 10.14 16.67 9.11
CA MET A 154 9.08 17.68 9.07
C MET A 154 8.17 17.57 7.84
N SER A 155 8.42 16.61 6.96
CA SER A 155 7.65 16.44 5.70
C SER A 155 7.54 17.72 4.87
N CYS A 156 8.63 18.48 4.71
CA CYS A 156 8.62 19.76 4.00
C CYS A 156 8.41 19.59 2.50
N ASP A 157 7.29 20.07 1.96
CA ASP A 157 6.99 19.96 0.53
C ASP A 157 7.93 20.79 -0.33
N CYS A 158 8.22 22.02 0.07
CA CYS A 158 9.09 22.94 -0.71
C CYS A 158 10.50 22.39 -0.91
N TYR A 159 11.07 21.75 0.14
CA TYR A 159 12.36 21.08 0.01
C TYR A 159 12.32 19.99 -1.07
N PHE A 160 11.26 19.17 -1.06
CA PHE A 160 11.11 18.06 -1.99
C PHE A 160 10.75 18.52 -3.41
N TYR A 161 10.09 19.65 -3.59
CA TYR A 161 9.94 20.27 -4.93
C TYR A 161 11.29 20.67 -5.50
N ASP A 162 12.14 21.31 -4.69
CA ASP A 162 13.47 21.77 -5.13
C ASP A 162 14.38 20.60 -5.50
N ILE A 163 14.51 19.59 -4.63
CA ILE A 163 15.41 18.47 -4.91
C ILE A 163 14.90 17.57 -6.03
N SER A 164 13.59 17.38 -6.19
CA SER A 164 13.06 16.57 -7.30
C SER A 164 13.36 17.18 -8.66
N LEU A 165 13.35 18.49 -8.79
CA LEU A 165 13.78 19.18 -10.02
C LEU A 165 15.27 19.04 -10.27
N LYS A 166 16.10 19.09 -9.22
CA LYS A 166 17.56 18.93 -9.34
C LYS A 166 17.97 17.51 -9.68
N VAL A 167 17.36 16.52 -9.04
CA VAL A 167 17.62 15.09 -9.27
C VAL A 167 17.08 14.66 -10.63
N GLY A 168 15.90 15.13 -10.99
CA GLY A 168 15.22 14.85 -12.24
C GLY A 168 14.43 13.55 -12.22
N ILE A 169 13.38 13.52 -13.03
CA ILE A 169 12.40 12.42 -13.05
C ILE A 169 13.03 11.05 -13.39
N LYS A 170 14.06 11.04 -14.23
CA LYS A 170 14.73 9.80 -14.64
C LYS A 170 15.32 9.05 -13.44
N LYS A 171 16.15 9.72 -12.62
CA LYS A 171 16.77 9.11 -11.43
C LYS A 171 15.73 8.71 -10.40
N ILE A 172 14.68 9.53 -10.19
CA ILE A 172 13.58 9.22 -9.29
C ILE A 172 12.84 7.97 -9.76
N SER A 173 12.53 7.87 -11.06
CA SER A 173 11.86 6.71 -11.65
C SER A 173 12.70 5.44 -11.53
N GLU A 174 14.02 5.51 -11.76
CA GLU A 174 14.93 4.37 -11.61
C GLU A 174 14.88 3.81 -10.17
N ILE A 175 14.93 4.67 -9.17
CA ILE A 175 14.80 4.24 -7.76
C ILE A 175 13.39 3.70 -7.48
N ALA A 176 12.33 4.36 -7.97
CA ALA A 176 10.96 3.89 -7.79
C ALA A 176 10.77 2.46 -8.33
N VAL A 177 11.32 2.15 -9.51
CA VAL A 177 11.27 0.81 -10.12
C VAL A 177 12.00 -0.23 -9.28
N ILE A 178 13.15 0.10 -8.65
CA ILE A 178 13.85 -0.80 -7.73
C ILE A 178 12.95 -1.20 -6.55
N PHE A 179 12.14 -0.25 -6.06
CA PHE A 179 11.14 -0.51 -5.01
C PHE A 179 9.83 -1.15 -5.53
N GLY A 180 9.77 -1.53 -6.81
CA GLY A 180 8.60 -2.18 -7.40
C GLY A 180 7.46 -1.24 -7.78
N LEU A 181 7.67 0.07 -7.72
CA LEU A 181 6.67 1.08 -8.10
C LEU A 181 6.63 1.24 -9.62
N GLY A 182 5.44 1.28 -10.20
CA GLY A 182 5.27 1.53 -11.65
C GLY A 182 5.53 0.30 -12.54
N LYS A 183 5.43 -0.90 -12.00
CA LYS A 183 5.47 -2.17 -12.74
C LYS A 183 4.07 -2.68 -13.04
#